data_6d0bbc0834e8b1f45a9107ccfcc13b48
#
_entry.id   6d0bbc0834e8b1f45a9107ccfcc13b48
#
_cell.length_a   1.000
_cell.length_b   1.000
_cell.length_c   1.000
_cell.angle_alpha   90.00
_cell.angle_beta   90.00
_cell.angle_gamma   90.00
#
_symmetry.space_group_name_H-M   'P 1'
#
loop_
_entity.id
_entity.type
_entity.pdbx_description
1 polymer ?
#
loop_
_entity_poly.entity_id
_entity_poly.type
_entity_poly.pdbx_seq_one_letter_code
_entity_poly.pdbx_strand_id
1 'polypeptide(L)'
;MSVPGAAFVGELKRHGFDFFTGVPCSFLTAILDRLQAEGYRAAVREDVAIGLAAGAYLAGRRPVVLMQNSGLGVSLNALASLNLIYRIPVLLVISLRGYQIVDAPEHWVMGEITTRLLETVKIPYRIVGESTYVDDCAAMAAVYQEERLPAALLIRKGAVA
;
A
#
# COMPACT_ATOMS: atom_id res chain seq x y z
N MET A 1 -20.27 6.73 4.15
CA MET A 1 -20.03 5.36 4.69
C MET A 1 -18.59 4.97 4.36
N SER A 2 -18.05 3.94 4.95
CA SER A 2 -16.67 3.48 4.78
C SER A 2 -16.64 2.01 4.35
N VAL A 3 -15.58 1.59 3.68
CA VAL A 3 -15.37 0.17 3.36
C VAL A 3 -15.02 -0.59 4.65
N PRO A 4 -15.72 -1.68 5.01
CA PRO A 4 -15.31 -2.51 6.15
C PRO A 4 -13.90 -3.09 5.92
N GLY A 5 -13.03 -3.06 6.94
CA GLY A 5 -11.67 -3.59 6.85
C GLY A 5 -11.61 -5.05 6.38
N ALA A 6 -12.56 -5.88 6.86
CA ALA A 6 -12.69 -7.27 6.42
C ALA A 6 -13.05 -7.41 4.94
N ALA A 7 -13.90 -6.52 4.40
CA ALA A 7 -14.26 -6.52 2.98
C ALA A 7 -13.07 -6.11 2.11
N PHE A 8 -12.32 -5.07 2.51
CA PHE A 8 -11.12 -4.63 1.80
C PHE A 8 -10.04 -5.73 1.76
N VAL A 9 -9.73 -6.36 2.90
CA VAL A 9 -8.77 -7.47 2.96
C VAL A 9 -9.26 -8.67 2.16
N GLY A 10 -10.57 -8.99 2.22
CA GLY A 10 -11.18 -10.04 1.42
C GLY A 10 -11.00 -9.80 -0.08
N GLU A 11 -11.11 -8.54 -0.52
CA GLU A 11 -10.90 -8.16 -1.91
C GLU A 11 -9.44 -8.38 -2.34
N LEU A 12 -8.47 -7.94 -1.55
CA LEU A 12 -7.06 -8.21 -1.83
C LEU A 12 -6.77 -9.71 -1.97
N LYS A 13 -7.35 -10.52 -1.08
CA LYS A 13 -7.20 -11.99 -1.14
C LYS A 13 -7.84 -12.62 -2.37
N ARG A 14 -8.98 -12.10 -2.85
CA ARG A 14 -9.59 -12.56 -4.11
C ARG A 14 -8.66 -12.36 -5.31
N HIS A 15 -7.81 -11.34 -5.27
CA HIS A 15 -6.75 -11.14 -6.27
C HIS A 15 -5.47 -11.94 -5.98
N GLY A 16 -5.48 -12.83 -4.98
CA GLY A 16 -4.39 -13.75 -4.67
C GLY A 16 -3.30 -13.15 -3.78
N PHE A 17 -3.46 -11.95 -3.22
CA PHE A 17 -2.50 -11.40 -2.26
C PHE A 17 -2.55 -12.18 -0.95
N ASP A 18 -1.40 -12.68 -0.51
CA ASP A 18 -1.30 -13.65 0.58
C ASP A 18 -0.14 -13.40 1.56
N PHE A 19 0.68 -12.39 1.33
CA PHE A 19 1.76 -12.00 2.22
C PHE A 19 1.62 -10.52 2.59
N PHE A 20 1.45 -10.22 3.88
CA PHE A 20 1.20 -8.86 4.37
C PHE A 20 2.30 -8.45 5.34
N THR A 21 2.94 -7.31 5.06
CA THR A 21 3.97 -6.71 5.90
C THR A 21 3.87 -5.19 5.87
N GLY A 22 4.62 -4.50 6.68
CA GLY A 22 4.68 -3.04 6.67
C GLY A 22 4.89 -2.42 8.05
N VAL A 23 4.70 -1.11 8.14
CA VAL A 23 4.76 -0.35 9.39
C VAL A 23 3.35 0.12 9.74
N PRO A 24 2.85 -0.18 10.95
CA PRO A 24 1.48 0.17 11.35
C PRO A 24 1.21 1.67 11.30
N CYS A 25 0.02 2.04 10.84
CA CYS A 25 -0.49 3.42 10.86
C CYS A 25 -1.95 3.43 11.32
N SER A 26 -2.32 4.43 12.13
CA SER A 26 -3.66 4.55 12.70
C SER A 26 -4.79 4.66 11.66
N PHE A 27 -4.54 5.20 10.46
CA PHE A 27 -5.54 5.24 9.40
C PHE A 27 -5.80 3.87 8.75
N LEU A 28 -4.94 2.88 9.02
CA LEU A 28 -5.05 1.52 8.52
C LEU A 28 -5.49 0.52 9.60
N THR A 29 -5.93 0.99 10.77
CA THR A 29 -6.26 0.14 11.93
C THR A 29 -7.24 -0.98 11.55
N ALA A 30 -8.36 -0.67 10.88
CA ALA A 30 -9.35 -1.67 10.50
C ALA A 30 -8.80 -2.77 9.57
N ILE A 31 -7.84 -2.42 8.71
CA ILE A 31 -7.15 -3.38 7.84
C ILE A 31 -6.18 -4.21 8.69
N LEU A 32 -5.39 -3.55 9.55
CA LEU A 32 -4.37 -4.20 10.39
C LEU A 32 -4.99 -5.16 11.40
N ASP A 33 -6.09 -4.78 12.06
CA ASP A 33 -6.81 -5.63 13.02
C ASP A 33 -7.25 -6.94 12.34
N ARG A 34 -7.73 -6.85 11.11
CA ARG A 34 -8.09 -8.04 10.34
C ARG A 34 -6.87 -8.89 10.00
N LEU A 35 -5.76 -8.27 9.60
CA LEU A 35 -4.55 -8.95 9.16
C LEU A 35 -3.73 -9.55 10.31
N GLN A 36 -3.81 -9.03 11.54
CA GLN A 36 -3.11 -9.58 12.70
C GLN A 36 -3.46 -11.07 12.94
N ALA A 37 -4.73 -11.41 12.82
CA ALA A 37 -5.19 -12.80 12.94
C ALA A 37 -4.71 -13.71 11.77
N GLU A 38 -4.19 -13.13 10.70
CA GLU A 38 -3.85 -13.80 9.45
C GLU A 38 -2.34 -13.81 9.17
N GLY A 39 -1.51 -13.42 10.14
CA GLY A 39 -0.06 -13.50 10.04
C GLY A 39 0.60 -12.25 9.44
N TYR A 40 0.04 -11.05 9.70
CA TYR A 40 0.74 -9.80 9.39
C TYR A 40 2.12 -9.75 10.04
N ARG A 41 3.12 -9.32 9.29
CA ARG A 41 4.50 -9.20 9.73
C ARG A 41 4.91 -7.73 9.80
N ALA A 42 4.91 -7.17 11.00
CA ALA A 42 5.39 -5.80 11.20
C ALA A 42 6.89 -5.71 10.88
N ALA A 43 7.27 -4.69 10.12
CA ALA A 43 8.64 -4.35 9.85
C ALA A 43 9.09 -3.17 10.73
N VAL A 44 10.39 -3.06 10.97
CA VAL A 44 10.97 -1.97 11.75
C VAL A 44 11.05 -0.65 10.97
N ARG A 45 11.02 -0.73 9.63
CA ARG A 45 11.04 0.41 8.69
C ARG A 45 10.37 0.00 7.38
N GLU A 46 9.89 0.97 6.63
CA GLU A 46 9.16 0.73 5.38
C GLU A 46 10.05 0.18 4.25
N ASP A 47 11.28 0.65 4.14
CA ASP A 47 12.25 0.12 3.17
C ASP A 47 12.64 -1.35 3.48
N VAL A 48 12.68 -1.74 4.76
CA VAL A 48 12.83 -3.14 5.18
C VAL A 48 11.60 -3.95 4.77
N ALA A 49 10.38 -3.39 4.93
CA ALA A 49 9.15 -4.04 4.47
C ALA A 49 9.16 -4.28 2.95
N ILE A 50 9.67 -3.32 2.16
CA ILE A 50 9.86 -3.49 0.71
C ILE A 50 10.81 -4.65 0.42
N GLY A 51 11.93 -4.76 1.14
CA GLY A 51 12.87 -5.88 1.01
C GLY A 51 12.24 -7.23 1.36
N LEU A 52 11.47 -7.30 2.47
CA LEU A 52 10.70 -8.50 2.84
C LEU A 52 9.69 -8.90 1.76
N ALA A 53 8.97 -7.92 1.22
CA ALA A 53 8.01 -8.15 0.15
C ALA A 53 8.69 -8.66 -1.12
N ALA A 54 9.84 -8.11 -1.49
CA ALA A 54 10.62 -8.59 -2.63
C ALA A 54 11.07 -10.05 -2.44
N GLY A 55 11.56 -10.41 -1.25
CA GLY A 55 11.91 -11.78 -0.90
C GLY A 55 10.71 -12.73 -0.96
N ALA A 56 9.54 -12.29 -0.44
CA ALA A 56 8.30 -13.06 -0.50
C ALA A 56 7.86 -13.31 -1.95
N TYR A 57 7.94 -12.29 -2.81
CA TYR A 57 7.64 -12.43 -4.24
C TYR A 57 8.55 -13.45 -4.92
N LEU A 58 9.85 -13.39 -4.68
CA LEU A 58 10.81 -14.36 -5.22
C LEU A 58 10.56 -15.78 -4.73
N ALA A 59 9.95 -15.92 -3.55
CA ALA A 59 9.48 -17.21 -2.99
C ALA A 59 8.08 -17.63 -3.49
N GLY A 60 7.52 -16.95 -4.50
CA GLY A 60 6.24 -17.30 -5.11
C GLY A 60 5.00 -16.76 -4.38
N ARG A 61 5.18 -15.85 -3.39
CA ARG A 61 4.06 -15.20 -2.68
C ARG A 61 3.65 -13.90 -3.40
N ARG A 62 2.47 -13.40 -3.07
CA ARG A 62 1.96 -12.10 -3.58
C ARG A 62 1.93 -11.07 -2.46
N PRO A 63 2.97 -10.23 -2.34
CA PRO A 63 3.14 -9.34 -1.22
C PRO A 63 2.32 -8.05 -1.31
N VAL A 64 1.83 -7.64 -0.14
CA VAL A 64 1.27 -6.32 0.14
C VAL A 64 2.11 -5.64 1.22
N VAL A 65 2.47 -4.39 1.02
CA VAL A 65 3.15 -3.56 2.03
C VAL A 65 2.23 -2.44 2.47
N LEU A 66 1.92 -2.41 3.77
CA LEU A 66 1.13 -1.37 4.39
C LEU A 66 2.05 -0.32 5.01
N MET A 67 1.79 0.97 4.74
CA MET A 67 2.61 2.06 5.28
C MET A 67 1.83 3.38 5.35
N GLN A 68 2.36 4.31 6.11
CA GLN A 68 1.99 5.72 6.02
C GLN A 68 2.67 6.35 4.80
N ASN A 69 2.12 7.42 4.25
CA ASN A 69 2.74 8.13 3.12
C ASN A 69 4.13 8.70 3.42
N SER A 70 4.47 9.01 4.67
CA SER A 70 5.86 9.31 5.05
C SER A 70 6.81 8.14 4.78
N GLY A 71 6.32 6.91 4.96
CA GLY A 71 7.06 5.68 4.63
C GLY A 71 7.32 5.50 3.14
N LEU A 72 6.47 6.04 2.27
CA LEU A 72 6.77 6.09 0.82
C LEU A 72 8.05 6.88 0.57
N GLY A 73 8.22 8.04 1.24
CA GLY A 73 9.46 8.83 1.14
C GLY A 73 10.70 8.03 1.56
N VAL A 74 10.61 7.28 2.65
CA VAL A 74 11.69 6.38 3.12
C VAL A 74 11.99 5.27 2.12
N SER A 75 10.98 4.78 1.41
CA SER A 75 11.05 3.61 0.53
C SER A 75 11.39 3.93 -0.94
N LEU A 76 11.44 5.20 -1.35
CA LEU A 76 11.58 5.60 -2.76
C LEU A 76 12.80 4.96 -3.41
N ASN A 77 13.96 4.96 -2.75
CA ASN A 77 15.16 4.34 -3.30
C ASN A 77 15.02 2.83 -3.45
N ALA A 78 14.45 2.14 -2.47
CA ALA A 78 14.21 0.70 -2.54
C ALA A 78 13.24 0.36 -3.69
N LEU A 79 12.16 1.11 -3.84
CA LEU A 79 11.21 0.95 -4.94
C LEU A 79 11.88 1.19 -6.31
N ALA A 80 12.66 2.26 -6.44
CA ALA A 80 13.31 2.61 -7.69
C ALA A 80 14.43 1.62 -8.08
N SER A 81 15.34 1.31 -7.13
CA SER A 81 16.54 0.53 -7.42
C SER A 81 16.35 -0.99 -7.35
N LEU A 82 15.28 -1.47 -6.71
CA LEU A 82 14.97 -2.89 -6.61
C LEU A 82 13.70 -3.24 -7.42
N ASN A 83 12.54 -2.74 -6.98
CA ASN A 83 11.27 -3.19 -7.54
C ASN A 83 11.07 -2.82 -9.00
N LEU A 84 11.32 -1.56 -9.36
CA LEU A 84 11.12 -1.07 -10.73
C LEU A 84 12.16 -1.65 -11.70
N ILE A 85 13.43 -1.65 -11.31
CA ILE A 85 14.53 -2.12 -12.18
C ILE A 85 14.43 -3.62 -12.47
N TYR A 86 14.16 -4.43 -11.44
CA TYR A 86 14.11 -5.89 -11.57
C TYR A 86 12.70 -6.44 -11.83
N ARG A 87 11.70 -5.56 -12.01
CA ARG A 87 10.31 -5.94 -12.20
C ARG A 87 9.81 -6.91 -11.12
N ILE A 88 10.10 -6.57 -9.86
CA ILE A 88 9.61 -7.27 -8.68
C ILE A 88 8.37 -6.51 -8.18
N PRO A 89 7.15 -6.95 -8.52
CA PRO A 89 5.95 -6.22 -8.16
C PRO A 89 5.67 -6.29 -6.66
N VAL A 90 5.03 -5.27 -6.15
CA VAL A 90 4.51 -5.17 -4.79
C VAL A 90 3.26 -4.32 -4.81
N LEU A 91 2.21 -4.72 -4.09
CA LEU A 91 1.07 -3.85 -3.86
C LEU A 91 1.33 -3.02 -2.61
N LEU A 92 1.27 -1.70 -2.76
CA LEU A 92 1.41 -0.75 -1.66
C LEU A 92 0.01 -0.33 -1.18
N VAL A 93 -0.27 -0.45 0.11
CA VAL A 93 -1.47 0.14 0.75
C VAL A 93 -0.98 1.29 1.61
N ILE A 94 -1.19 2.51 1.13
CA ILE A 94 -0.60 3.72 1.70
C ILE A 94 -1.69 4.60 2.32
N SER A 95 -1.59 4.89 3.61
CA SER A 95 -2.46 5.87 4.24
C SER A 95 -2.05 7.30 3.86
N LEU A 96 -3.03 8.11 3.43
CA LEU A 96 -2.83 9.51 3.03
C LEU A 96 -2.98 10.45 4.24
N ARG A 97 -1.96 10.57 5.09
CA ARG A 97 -1.89 11.58 6.15
C ARG A 97 -1.65 12.95 5.53
N GLY A 98 -2.33 13.97 6.04
CA GLY A 98 -2.20 15.35 5.58
C GLY A 98 -2.77 15.63 4.18
N TYR A 99 -3.42 14.69 3.53
CA TYR A 99 -3.97 14.86 2.18
C TYR A 99 -5.38 15.46 2.22
N GLN A 100 -5.52 16.72 1.81
CA GLN A 100 -6.81 17.45 1.73
C GLN A 100 -7.59 17.49 3.05
N ILE A 101 -6.91 17.33 4.18
CA ILE A 101 -7.49 17.41 5.53
C ILE A 101 -6.54 18.14 6.47
N VAL A 102 -7.10 18.69 7.55
CA VAL A 102 -6.29 19.16 8.68
C VAL A 102 -5.72 17.94 9.42
N ASP A 103 -4.42 17.88 9.52
CA ASP A 103 -3.67 16.83 10.22
C ASP A 103 -2.50 17.46 10.99
N ALA A 104 -1.74 16.69 11.73
CA ALA A 104 -0.57 17.16 12.44
C ALA A 104 0.49 17.72 11.46
N PRO A 105 1.23 18.78 11.83
CA PRO A 105 2.13 19.51 10.92
C PRO A 105 3.15 18.63 10.19
N GLU A 106 3.64 17.57 10.83
CA GLU A 106 4.59 16.61 10.25
C GLU A 106 4.04 15.86 9.04
N HIS A 107 2.72 15.89 8.80
CA HIS A 107 2.09 15.21 7.68
C HIS A 107 1.81 16.12 6.48
N TRP A 108 1.89 17.45 6.63
CA TRP A 108 1.44 18.38 5.61
C TRP A 108 2.20 18.24 4.30
N VAL A 109 3.52 18.26 4.35
CA VAL A 109 4.35 18.16 3.14
C VAL A 109 4.12 16.82 2.42
N MET A 110 4.16 15.73 3.15
CA MET A 110 3.93 14.41 2.54
C MET A 110 2.49 14.28 2.02
N GLY A 111 1.50 14.88 2.68
CA GLY A 111 0.12 14.92 2.20
C GLY A 111 -0.01 15.57 0.82
N GLU A 112 0.73 16.65 0.58
CA GLU A 112 0.69 17.38 -0.69
C GLU A 112 1.45 16.69 -1.83
N ILE A 113 2.55 15.98 -1.51
CA ILE A 113 3.47 15.47 -2.55
C ILE A 113 3.32 13.99 -2.83
N THR A 114 2.56 13.21 -2.04
CA THR A 114 2.49 11.74 -2.16
C THR A 114 2.15 11.28 -3.57
N THR A 115 1.11 11.83 -4.19
CA THR A 115 0.70 11.45 -5.56
C THR A 115 1.76 11.82 -6.58
N ARG A 116 2.36 13.01 -6.44
CA ARG A 116 3.45 13.47 -7.32
C ARG A 116 4.69 12.60 -7.21
N LEU A 117 5.01 12.08 -6.02
CA LEU A 117 6.12 11.13 -5.85
C LEU A 117 5.85 9.84 -6.61
N LEU A 118 4.64 9.27 -6.50
CA LEU A 118 4.26 8.07 -7.25
C LEU A 118 4.31 8.30 -8.77
N GLU A 119 3.81 9.45 -9.23
CA GLU A 119 3.87 9.86 -10.65
C GLU A 119 5.31 10.00 -11.14
N THR A 120 6.17 10.63 -10.34
CA THR A 120 7.59 10.82 -10.68
C THR A 120 8.33 9.50 -10.87
N VAL A 121 8.06 8.52 -10.00
CA VAL A 121 8.65 7.17 -10.12
C VAL A 121 7.83 6.22 -11.00
N LYS A 122 6.74 6.73 -11.60
CA LYS A 122 5.86 5.99 -12.52
C LYS A 122 5.24 4.73 -11.88
N ILE A 123 4.86 4.82 -10.61
CA ILE A 123 4.09 3.80 -9.92
C ILE A 123 2.60 4.13 -10.05
N PRO A 124 1.80 3.32 -10.75
CA PRO A 124 0.36 3.52 -10.86
C PRO A 124 -0.33 3.45 -9.49
N TYR A 125 -1.35 4.28 -9.29
CA TYR A 125 -2.10 4.29 -8.05
C TYR A 125 -3.59 4.54 -8.25
N ARG A 126 -4.40 4.18 -7.24
CA ARG A 126 -5.81 4.56 -7.08
C ARG A 126 -6.03 5.10 -5.67
N ILE A 127 -6.83 6.16 -5.55
CA ILE A 127 -7.34 6.62 -4.25
C ILE A 127 -8.63 5.86 -4.00
N VAL A 128 -8.64 5.01 -2.99
CA VAL A 128 -9.74 4.10 -2.70
C VAL A 128 -10.99 4.87 -2.28
N GLY A 129 -12.08 4.61 -2.99
CA GLY A 129 -13.43 5.09 -2.70
C GLY A 129 -14.33 3.97 -2.21
N GLU A 130 -15.38 4.31 -1.44
CA GLU A 130 -16.35 3.32 -0.94
C GLU A 130 -17.05 2.56 -2.08
N SER A 131 -17.49 3.27 -3.10
CA SER A 131 -18.18 2.68 -4.25
C SER A 131 -17.23 2.09 -5.30
N THR A 132 -15.93 2.38 -5.23
CA THR A 132 -14.96 2.01 -6.26
C THR A 132 -13.90 1.03 -5.79
N TYR A 133 -13.86 0.69 -4.48
CA TYR A 133 -12.75 -0.10 -3.92
C TYR A 133 -12.54 -1.45 -4.62
N VAL A 134 -13.61 -2.09 -5.11
CA VAL A 134 -13.50 -3.36 -5.85
C VAL A 134 -12.77 -3.14 -7.16
N ASP A 135 -13.18 -2.12 -7.93
CA ASP A 135 -12.56 -1.77 -9.21
C ASP A 135 -11.14 -1.21 -9.01
N ASP A 136 -10.92 -0.44 -7.93
CA ASP A 136 -9.59 0.09 -7.59
C ASP A 136 -8.62 -1.05 -7.26
N CYS A 137 -9.05 -2.04 -6.46
CA CYS A 137 -8.25 -3.23 -6.16
C CYS A 137 -7.98 -4.05 -7.42
N ALA A 138 -8.99 -4.27 -8.26
CA ALA A 138 -8.85 -5.01 -9.52
C ALA A 138 -7.85 -4.32 -10.46
N ALA A 139 -7.95 -2.99 -10.63
CA ALA A 139 -7.04 -2.23 -11.48
C ALA A 139 -5.58 -2.32 -11.00
N MET A 140 -5.33 -2.19 -9.69
CA MET A 140 -3.96 -2.28 -9.16
C MET A 140 -3.44 -3.73 -9.14
N ALA A 141 -4.32 -4.71 -8.98
CA ALA A 141 -3.95 -6.12 -9.13
C ALA A 141 -3.58 -6.46 -10.58
N ALA A 142 -4.23 -5.88 -11.57
CA ALA A 142 -3.87 -6.04 -12.99
C ALA A 142 -2.47 -5.48 -13.28
N VAL A 143 -2.14 -4.26 -12.81
CA VAL A 143 -0.79 -3.69 -12.93
C VAL A 143 0.25 -4.63 -12.30
N TYR A 144 -0.02 -5.11 -11.08
CA TYR A 144 0.85 -6.04 -10.38
C TYR A 144 1.10 -7.33 -11.19
N GLN A 145 0.05 -7.91 -11.76
CA GLN A 145 0.10 -9.23 -12.41
C GLN A 145 0.62 -9.17 -13.84
N GLU A 146 0.11 -8.22 -14.62
CA GLU A 146 0.34 -8.15 -16.07
C GLU A 146 1.60 -7.34 -16.40
N GLU A 147 1.77 -6.20 -15.73
CA GLU A 147 2.92 -5.33 -15.98
C GLU A 147 4.14 -5.69 -15.13
N ARG A 148 3.94 -6.44 -14.03
CA ARG A 148 4.96 -6.78 -13.04
C ARG A 148 5.64 -5.54 -12.47
N LEU A 149 4.83 -4.56 -12.11
CA LEU A 149 5.26 -3.31 -11.51
C LEU A 149 4.70 -3.15 -10.10
N PRO A 150 5.35 -2.35 -9.24
CA PRO A 150 4.70 -1.84 -8.05
C PRO A 150 3.42 -1.09 -8.40
N ALA A 151 2.38 -1.23 -7.57
CA ALA A 151 1.12 -0.50 -7.70
C ALA A 151 0.65 -0.03 -6.32
N ALA A 152 -0.13 1.04 -6.24
CA ALA A 152 -0.52 1.60 -4.95
C ALA A 152 -2.03 1.83 -4.81
N LEU A 153 -2.57 1.46 -3.65
CA LEU A 153 -3.90 1.82 -3.16
C LEU A 153 -3.74 2.85 -2.04
N LEU A 154 -4.29 4.03 -2.25
CA LEU A 154 -4.17 5.15 -1.33
C LEU A 154 -5.43 5.27 -0.46
N ILE A 155 -5.26 5.21 0.85
CA ILE A 155 -6.35 5.17 1.83
C ILE A 155 -6.46 6.53 2.51
N ARG A 156 -7.54 7.27 2.25
CA ARG A 156 -7.87 8.50 2.98
C ARG A 156 -8.39 8.19 4.39
N LYS A 157 -8.33 9.18 5.26
CA LYS A 157 -8.92 9.06 6.62
C LYS A 157 -10.38 8.60 6.54
N GLY A 158 -10.69 7.49 7.21
CA GLY A 158 -12.04 6.94 7.28
C GLY A 158 -12.55 6.27 6.00
N ALA A 159 -11.73 6.12 4.96
CA ALA A 159 -12.15 5.41 3.75
C ALA A 159 -12.33 3.91 3.98
N VAL A 160 -11.52 3.34 4.88
CA VAL A 160 -11.66 1.95 5.37
C VAL A 160 -11.80 1.99 6.89
N ALA A 161 -12.83 1.35 7.47
CA ALA A 161 -13.13 1.37 8.90
C ALA A 161 -13.73 0.03 9.40
#